data_12fda3b51a98a89b0aae528717622b6f
#
_entry.id   12fda3b51a98a89b0aae528717622b6f
#
_cell.length_a   1.000
_cell.length_b   1.000
_cell.length_c   1.000
_cell.angle_alpha   90.00
_cell.angle_beta   90.00
_cell.angle_gamma   90.00
#
_symmetry.space_group_name_H-M   'P 1'
#
loop_
_entity.id
_entity.type
_entity.pdbx_description
1 polymer ?
#
loop_
_entity_poly.entity_id
_entity_poly.type
_entity_poly.pdbx_seq_one_letter_code
_entity_poly.pdbx_strand_id
1 'polypeptide(L)'
;MCGAPEQGNDLSTEGIDTTKETVIQGIVTAGDGSPVPSAFVRLLDSTGEFTAEVVSSATGQFRFFAAPGDWTVRALHASGNGQTAVAADKGVNQASLVLA
;
A
#
# COMPACT_ATOMS: atom_id res chain seq x y z
N MET A 1 2.79 6.18 -17.38
CA MET A 1 3.63 6.73 -16.32
C MET A 1 4.76 5.75 -16.01
N CYS A 2 5.96 6.24 -15.93
CA CYS A 2 7.13 5.37 -15.78
C CYS A 2 7.78 5.47 -14.39
N GLY A 3 7.10 6.05 -13.41
CA GLY A 3 7.72 6.32 -12.11
C GLY A 3 7.40 5.34 -11.00
N ALA A 4 6.28 4.62 -11.08
CA ALA A 4 5.86 3.75 -9.99
C ALA A 4 6.48 2.36 -10.12
N PRO A 5 7.23 1.89 -9.11
CA PRO A 5 7.78 0.54 -9.14
C PRO A 5 6.67 -0.50 -8.92
N GLU A 6 6.83 -1.66 -9.58
CA GLU A 6 5.97 -2.80 -9.34
C GLU A 6 6.43 -3.54 -8.09
N GLN A 7 5.48 -3.90 -7.23
CA GLN A 7 5.77 -4.66 -6.01
C GLN A 7 5.97 -6.13 -6.31
N GLY A 8 6.85 -6.78 -5.55
CA GLY A 8 6.99 -8.24 -5.60
C GLY A 8 5.77 -8.94 -5.00
N ASN A 9 5.67 -10.24 -5.24
CA ASN A 9 4.56 -11.07 -4.74
C ASN A 9 4.77 -11.57 -3.31
N ASP A 10 5.83 -11.13 -2.64
CA ASP A 10 6.20 -11.58 -1.31
C ASP A 10 6.19 -10.40 -0.34
N LEU A 11 5.27 -10.42 0.62
CA LEU A 11 5.21 -9.46 1.71
C LEU A 11 5.87 -9.98 2.98
N SER A 12 6.85 -10.87 2.83
CA SER A 12 7.66 -11.34 3.95
C SER A 12 8.30 -10.17 4.70
N THR A 13 8.42 -10.29 6.01
CA THR A 13 9.12 -9.31 6.83
C THR A 13 10.62 -9.59 6.93
N GLU A 14 11.11 -10.58 6.22
CA GLU A 14 12.52 -10.91 6.17
C GLU A 14 13.32 -9.71 5.65
N GLY A 15 14.39 -9.35 6.34
CA GLY A 15 15.20 -8.19 5.99
C GLY A 15 14.67 -6.86 6.48
N ILE A 16 13.48 -6.83 7.10
CA ILE A 16 12.92 -5.61 7.70
C ILE A 16 13.28 -5.56 9.17
N ASP A 17 13.87 -4.46 9.60
CA ASP A 17 14.11 -4.21 11.02
C ASP A 17 12.88 -3.55 11.64
N THR A 18 12.01 -4.36 12.23
CA THR A 18 10.75 -3.90 12.82
C THR A 18 10.94 -3.06 14.08
N THR A 19 12.17 -2.94 14.59
CA THR A 19 12.49 -2.05 15.71
C THR A 19 12.87 -0.65 15.27
N LYS A 20 13.17 -0.46 13.99
CA LYS A 20 13.63 0.82 13.42
C LYS A 20 12.77 1.29 12.27
N GLU A 21 12.25 0.38 11.45
CA GLU A 21 11.53 0.70 10.24
C GLU A 21 10.02 0.71 10.47
N THR A 22 9.34 1.61 9.77
CA THR A 22 7.89 1.66 9.73
C THR A 22 7.45 1.22 8.34
N VAL A 23 6.68 0.16 8.25
CA VAL A 23 6.23 -0.43 6.99
C VAL A 23 4.71 -0.39 6.95
N ILE A 24 4.17 0.08 5.83
CA ILE A 24 2.74 0.02 5.53
C ILE A 24 2.59 -0.92 4.34
N GLN A 25 1.85 -2.00 4.53
CA GLN A 25 1.66 -2.99 3.49
C GLN A 25 0.25 -3.57 3.52
N GLY A 26 -0.16 -4.16 2.41
CA GLY A 26 -1.46 -4.78 2.33
C GLY A 26 -1.70 -5.38 0.96
N ILE A 27 -2.97 -5.71 0.71
CA ILE A 27 -3.41 -6.30 -0.55
C ILE A 27 -4.58 -5.49 -1.08
N VAL A 28 -4.56 -5.20 -2.39
CA VAL A 28 -5.67 -4.58 -3.09
C VAL A 28 -6.56 -5.68 -3.63
N THR A 29 -7.83 -5.69 -3.24
CA THR A 29 -8.81 -6.67 -3.71
C THR A 29 -10.00 -5.98 -4.35
N ALA A 30 -10.68 -6.67 -5.24
CA ALA A 30 -11.96 -6.25 -5.79
C ALA A 30 -13.09 -6.58 -4.80
N GLY A 31 -14.30 -6.12 -5.07
CA GLY A 31 -15.45 -6.36 -4.20
C GLY A 31 -15.79 -7.82 -3.98
N ASP A 32 -15.38 -8.71 -4.87
CA ASP A 32 -15.57 -10.15 -4.74
C ASP A 32 -14.43 -10.86 -4.00
N GLY A 33 -13.43 -10.10 -3.52
CA GLY A 33 -12.28 -10.65 -2.81
C GLY A 33 -11.10 -11.05 -3.69
N SER A 34 -11.20 -10.91 -5.00
CA SER A 34 -10.10 -11.24 -5.91
C SER A 34 -8.98 -10.23 -5.81
N PRO A 35 -7.70 -10.66 -5.80
CA PRO A 35 -6.59 -9.72 -5.79
C PRO A 35 -6.56 -8.91 -7.10
N VAL A 36 -6.20 -7.63 -7.00
CA VAL A 36 -6.14 -6.72 -8.15
C VAL A 36 -4.68 -6.39 -8.46
N PRO A 37 -4.12 -6.92 -9.55
CA PRO A 37 -2.77 -6.57 -9.97
C PRO A 37 -2.77 -5.23 -10.70
N SER A 38 -1.61 -4.60 -10.74
CA SER A 38 -1.36 -3.38 -11.52
C SER A 38 -2.23 -2.18 -11.11
N ALA A 39 -2.73 -2.17 -9.87
CA ALA A 39 -3.37 -0.98 -9.32
C ALA A 39 -2.31 0.03 -8.88
N PHE A 40 -2.58 1.30 -9.10
CA PHE A 40 -1.74 2.37 -8.56
C PHE A 40 -2.10 2.58 -7.10
N VAL A 41 -1.13 2.37 -6.21
CA VAL A 41 -1.31 2.53 -4.77
C VAL A 41 -0.51 3.74 -4.32
N ARG A 42 -1.20 4.75 -3.80
CA ARG A 42 -0.60 6.01 -3.37
C ARG A 42 -0.58 6.12 -1.85
N LEU A 43 0.52 6.65 -1.34
CA LEU A 43 0.66 6.99 0.06
C LEU A 43 0.52 8.51 0.19
N LEU A 44 -0.48 8.93 0.96
CA LEU A 44 -0.75 10.35 1.21
C LEU A 44 -0.46 10.66 2.68
N ASP A 45 0.13 11.82 2.95
CA ASP A 45 0.42 12.23 4.32
C ASP A 45 -0.84 12.71 5.06
N SER A 46 -0.69 13.17 6.29
CA SER A 46 -1.82 13.59 7.13
C SER A 46 -2.56 14.81 6.56
N THR A 47 -1.95 15.54 5.64
CA THR A 47 -2.59 16.67 4.95
C THR A 47 -3.24 16.26 3.63
N GLY A 48 -3.12 15.01 3.23
CA GLY A 48 -3.64 14.50 1.97
C GLY A 48 -2.70 14.71 0.78
N GLU A 49 -1.48 15.15 1.01
CA GLU A 49 -0.50 15.35 -0.05
C GLU A 49 0.17 14.04 -0.46
N PHE A 50 0.45 13.93 -1.74
CA PHE A 50 1.14 12.79 -2.32
C PHE A 50 2.56 12.66 -1.75
N THR A 51 2.90 11.46 -1.29
CA THR A 51 4.24 11.14 -0.79
C THR A 51 4.93 10.07 -1.63
N ALA A 52 4.25 8.99 -1.98
CA ALA A 52 4.82 7.90 -2.75
C ALA A 52 3.73 7.15 -3.51
N GLU A 53 4.15 6.41 -4.56
CA GLU A 53 3.26 5.58 -5.34
C GLU A 53 3.98 4.31 -5.75
N VAL A 54 3.28 3.18 -5.66
CA VAL A 54 3.75 1.89 -6.16
C VAL A 54 2.65 1.24 -7.00
N VAL A 55 3.01 0.23 -7.77
CA VAL A 55 2.05 -0.59 -8.53
C VAL A 55 1.90 -1.92 -7.81
N SER A 56 0.66 -2.33 -7.54
CA SER A 56 0.42 -3.62 -6.88
C SER A 56 0.95 -4.79 -7.70
N SER A 57 1.41 -5.83 -7.01
CA SER A 57 1.96 -7.03 -7.64
C SER A 57 0.88 -7.88 -8.32
N ALA A 58 1.28 -8.97 -8.95
CA ALA A 58 0.35 -9.91 -9.59
C ALA A 58 -0.69 -10.48 -8.62
N THR A 59 -0.39 -10.50 -7.31
CA THR A 59 -1.32 -10.93 -6.26
C THR A 59 -1.92 -9.77 -5.48
N GLY A 60 -1.83 -8.55 -6.00
CA GLY A 60 -2.42 -7.35 -5.41
C GLY A 60 -1.64 -6.74 -4.25
N GLN A 61 -0.45 -7.24 -3.97
CA GLN A 61 0.34 -6.82 -2.80
C GLN A 61 1.04 -5.49 -3.03
N PHE A 62 1.15 -4.69 -1.95
CA PHE A 62 1.91 -3.44 -1.96
C PHE A 62 2.62 -3.23 -0.63
N ARG A 63 3.69 -2.44 -0.65
CA ARG A 63 4.46 -2.09 0.55
C ARG A 63 5.08 -0.71 0.40
N PHE A 64 4.98 0.07 1.48
CA PHE A 64 5.68 1.34 1.61
C PHE A 64 6.56 1.32 2.86
N PHE A 65 7.69 2.02 2.78
CA PHE A 65 8.48 2.38 3.94
C PHE A 65 8.20 3.85 4.24
N ALA A 66 7.75 4.15 5.45
CA ALA A 66 7.29 5.47 5.84
C ALA A 66 7.81 5.85 7.22
N ALA A 67 7.56 7.08 7.64
CA ALA A 67 7.79 7.50 9.01
C ALA A 67 6.54 7.17 9.86
N PRO A 68 6.68 7.01 11.19
CA PRO A 68 5.52 6.90 12.05
C PRO A 68 4.62 8.13 11.93
N GLY A 69 3.32 7.92 11.97
CA GLY A 69 2.33 8.99 11.87
C GLY A 69 1.05 8.55 11.15
N ASP A 70 0.21 9.52 10.85
CA ASP A 70 -1.06 9.27 10.18
C ASP A 70 -0.88 9.35 8.66
N TRP A 71 -1.32 8.31 7.97
CA TRP A 71 -1.21 8.17 6.53
C TRP A 71 -2.54 7.75 5.93
N THR A 72 -2.72 8.05 4.65
CA THR A 72 -3.83 7.52 3.86
C THR A 72 -3.25 6.72 2.70
N VAL A 73 -3.73 5.49 2.52
CA VAL A 73 -3.37 4.65 1.39
C VAL A 73 -4.54 4.61 0.44
N ARG A 74 -4.30 4.94 -0.82
CA ARG A 74 -5.35 5.04 -1.84
C ARG A 74 -4.96 4.21 -3.06
N ALA A 75 -5.84 3.31 -3.47
CA ALA A 75 -5.65 2.50 -4.66
C ALA A 75 -6.55 3.00 -5.79
N LEU A 76 -6.00 3.07 -7.00
CA LEU A 76 -6.69 3.49 -8.21
C LEU A 76 -6.49 2.42 -9.29
N HIS A 77 -7.58 1.97 -9.87
CA HIS A 77 -7.57 0.97 -10.94
C HIS A 77 -8.77 1.22 -11.87
N ALA A 78 -8.72 0.68 -13.08
CA ALA A 78 -9.82 0.83 -14.03
C ALA A 78 -11.14 0.25 -13.50
N SER A 79 -11.08 -0.75 -12.61
CA SER A 79 -12.26 -1.38 -12.01
C SER A 79 -12.80 -0.66 -10.79
N GLY A 80 -12.14 0.41 -10.31
CA GLY A 80 -12.62 1.16 -9.16
C GLY A 80 -11.49 1.78 -8.35
N ASN A 81 -11.84 2.30 -7.17
CA ASN A 81 -10.85 2.87 -6.25
C ASN A 81 -11.22 2.53 -4.81
N GLY A 82 -10.27 2.71 -3.91
CA GLY A 82 -10.47 2.51 -2.49
C GLY A 82 -9.41 3.25 -1.71
N GLN A 83 -9.70 3.56 -0.45
CA GLN A 83 -8.72 4.19 0.43
C GLN A 83 -8.95 3.78 1.87
N THR A 84 -7.90 3.86 2.68
CA THR A 84 -7.98 3.62 4.10
C THR A 84 -6.99 4.50 4.84
N ALA A 85 -7.32 4.90 6.05
CA ALA A 85 -6.40 5.62 6.93
C ALA A 85 -5.60 4.62 7.75
N VAL A 86 -4.33 4.95 7.97
CA VAL A 86 -3.41 4.10 8.74
C VAL A 86 -2.68 4.97 9.74
N ALA A 87 -2.81 4.63 11.03
CA ALA A 87 -1.95 5.19 12.06
C ALA A 87 -0.72 4.30 12.15
N ALA A 88 0.34 4.68 11.45
CA ALA A 88 1.53 3.85 11.31
C ALA A 88 2.49 4.06 12.48
N ASP A 89 3.09 2.98 12.94
CA ASP A 89 4.12 2.98 13.96
C ASP A 89 5.25 2.05 13.51
N LYS A 90 6.31 1.95 14.30
CA LYS A 90 7.41 1.03 14.00
C LYS A 90 6.90 -0.39 13.82
N GLY A 91 7.50 -1.11 12.89
CA GLY A 91 7.08 -2.45 12.54
C GLY A 91 6.15 -2.46 11.32
N VAL A 92 5.44 -3.54 11.14
CA VAL A 92 4.57 -3.76 9.98
C VAL A 92 3.15 -3.35 10.29
N ASN A 93 2.60 -2.45 9.48
CA ASN A 93 1.22 -1.95 9.61
C ASN A 93 0.41 -2.42 8.40
N GLN A 94 -0.71 -3.08 8.64
CA GLN A 94 -1.56 -3.62 7.58
C GLN A 94 -2.57 -2.58 7.10
N ALA A 95 -2.70 -2.45 5.80
CA ALA A 95 -3.57 -1.45 5.16
C ALA A 95 -4.22 -2.01 3.90
N SER A 96 -4.91 -3.13 4.02
CA SER A 96 -5.58 -3.76 2.87
C SER A 96 -6.75 -2.92 2.37
N LEU A 97 -6.95 -2.90 1.06
CA LEU A 97 -7.92 -2.08 0.38
C LEU A 97 -8.87 -2.93 -0.45
N VAL A 98 -10.14 -2.53 -0.48
CA VAL A 98 -11.15 -3.11 -1.36
C VAL A 98 -11.60 -2.04 -2.34
N LEU A 99 -11.51 -2.34 -3.64
CA LEU A 99 -11.97 -1.42 -4.69
C LEU A 99 -13.49 -1.45 -4.79
N ALA A 100 -14.05 -0.28 -4.93
CA ALA A 100 -15.50 -0.12 -5.04
C ALA A 100 -15.89 0.67 -6.29
#